data_1c09bdf3d01137f649a794c95d9e70d3
#
_entry.id   1c09bdf3d01137f649a794c95d9e70d3
#
_cell.length_a   1.000
_cell.length_b   1.000
_cell.length_c   1.000
_cell.angle_alpha   90.00
_cell.angle_beta   90.00
_cell.angle_gamma   90.00
#
_symmetry.space_group_name_H-M   'P 1'
#
loop_
_entity.id
_entity.type
_entity.pdbx_description
1 polymer ?
#
loop_
_entity_poly.entity_id
_entity_poly.type
_entity_poly.pdbx_seq_one_letter_code
_entity_poly.pdbx_strand_id
1 'polypeptide(L)'
;MYNILKPTERMKKLFIVAVAAVLVLGSCCKKKCECTCGNCCCSKADAAVVDEDAKKAIVADKALVDFSKYTADKDGYITLFNGENLDGWRGYGKDEAPASWNVEDGAIHLKGSGTGEAQMEGGGDLIFAHKFKNFDFEFEYKISEGGNSGVFYLAQEVTNTKGEYLPIWQSASEYQVLDNANHEDANQGVDGNRQAASLYDMIPAKPQNAKPFGEWNTAKITVFKGSVWHYQNGEEVLEYHLWTPKWKEMLDNSKFRADGEFPAAYDLLLNMGGENHEGYIGFQDHGDDVWYRNVRIKVRD
;
A
#
# COMPACT_ATOMS: atom_id res chain seq x y z
N MET A 1 16.19 -46.91 38.85
CA MET A 1 14.78 -47.24 38.62
C MET A 1 14.17 -46.14 37.77
N TYR A 2 13.99 -46.44 36.52
CA TYR A 2 13.41 -45.53 35.53
C TYR A 2 11.87 -45.59 35.61
N ASN A 3 11.23 -44.44 35.72
CA ASN A 3 9.78 -44.35 35.45
C ASN A 3 9.56 -43.43 34.28
N ILE A 4 9.26 -44.04 33.14
CA ILE A 4 8.82 -43.41 31.90
C ILE A 4 7.30 -43.17 32.01
N LEU A 5 6.88 -41.91 32.04
CA LEU A 5 5.46 -41.55 31.90
C LEU A 5 5.18 -41.29 30.41
N LYS A 6 4.23 -42.05 29.88
CA LYS A 6 3.69 -41.94 28.52
C LYS A 6 2.87 -40.64 28.36
N PRO A 7 2.90 -39.98 27.18
CA PRO A 7 2.03 -38.83 26.91
C PRO A 7 0.61 -39.26 26.59
N THR A 8 -0.35 -38.58 27.21
CA THR A 8 -1.79 -38.72 26.98
C THR A 8 -2.17 -38.09 25.65
N GLU A 9 -2.85 -38.88 24.83
CA GLU A 9 -3.52 -38.43 23.62
C GLU A 9 -4.58 -37.38 23.95
N ARG A 10 -4.43 -36.17 23.45
CA ARG A 10 -5.50 -35.17 23.32
C ARG A 10 -6.00 -35.13 21.89
N MET A 11 -7.23 -35.55 21.76
CA MET A 11 -7.99 -35.71 20.52
C MET A 11 -7.91 -34.46 19.60
N LYS A 12 -7.45 -34.69 18.38
CA LYS A 12 -7.62 -33.76 17.25
C LYS A 12 -9.11 -33.73 16.87
N LYS A 13 -9.79 -32.64 17.19
CA LYS A 13 -11.09 -32.34 16.58
C LYS A 13 -10.80 -31.68 15.23
N LEU A 14 -10.92 -32.49 14.20
CA LEU A 14 -10.93 -32.06 12.82
C LEU A 14 -12.29 -31.40 12.55
N PHE A 15 -12.32 -30.06 12.36
CA PHE A 15 -13.48 -29.42 11.79
C PHE A 15 -13.36 -29.50 10.26
N ILE A 16 -14.10 -30.48 9.70
CA ILE A 16 -14.32 -30.53 8.26
C ILE A 16 -15.42 -29.50 7.94
N VAL A 17 -15.03 -28.36 7.36
CA VAL A 17 -15.99 -27.48 6.69
C VAL A 17 -16.24 -28.06 5.32
N ALA A 18 -17.41 -28.65 5.13
CA ALA A 18 -17.85 -29.13 3.84
C ALA A 18 -18.22 -27.93 2.96
N VAL A 19 -17.35 -27.56 2.04
CA VAL A 19 -17.68 -26.68 0.92
C VAL A 19 -18.52 -27.50 -0.05
N ALA A 20 -19.81 -27.24 -0.11
CA ALA A 20 -20.70 -27.81 -1.10
C ALA A 20 -20.43 -27.14 -2.46
N ALA A 21 -19.56 -27.73 -3.24
CA ALA A 21 -19.41 -27.40 -4.66
C ALA A 21 -20.70 -27.86 -5.38
N VAL A 22 -21.53 -26.91 -5.76
CA VAL A 22 -22.65 -27.17 -6.68
C VAL A 22 -22.05 -27.36 -8.07
N LEU A 23 -21.83 -28.61 -8.44
CA LEU A 23 -21.53 -29.01 -9.80
C LEU A 23 -22.83 -28.89 -10.62
N VAL A 24 -22.99 -27.80 -11.34
CA VAL A 24 -23.95 -27.70 -12.44
C VAL A 24 -23.37 -28.48 -13.60
N LEU A 25 -23.78 -29.75 -13.74
CA LEU A 25 -23.53 -30.55 -14.91
C LEU A 25 -24.31 -29.97 -16.08
N GLY A 26 -23.65 -29.11 -16.86
CA GLY A 26 -24.13 -28.73 -18.18
C GLY A 26 -24.15 -29.93 -19.09
N SER A 27 -25.35 -30.44 -19.40
CA SER A 27 -25.61 -31.52 -20.35
C SER A 27 -25.15 -31.06 -21.72
N CYS A 28 -24.00 -31.53 -22.14
CA CYS A 28 -23.49 -31.32 -23.50
C CYS A 28 -24.33 -32.13 -24.47
N CYS A 29 -25.19 -31.47 -25.23
CA CYS A 29 -26.04 -32.09 -26.28
C CYS A 29 -25.17 -32.53 -27.45
N LYS A 30 -24.81 -33.81 -27.49
CA LYS A 30 -24.23 -34.46 -28.67
C LYS A 30 -25.33 -34.66 -29.71
N LYS A 31 -25.62 -33.65 -30.52
CA LYS A 31 -26.30 -33.82 -31.80
C LYS A 31 -25.51 -33.09 -32.88
N LYS A 32 -25.05 -33.86 -33.89
CA LYS A 32 -24.54 -33.31 -35.15
C LYS A 32 -25.65 -32.45 -35.76
N CYS A 33 -25.42 -31.14 -35.81
CA CYS A 33 -26.22 -30.26 -36.68
C CYS A 33 -25.55 -30.16 -38.02
N GLU A 34 -26.17 -30.80 -39.04
CA GLU A 34 -25.90 -30.47 -40.44
C GLU A 34 -26.61 -29.15 -40.74
N CYS A 35 -25.84 -28.07 -40.85
CA CYS A 35 -26.37 -26.76 -41.24
C CYS A 35 -26.42 -26.63 -42.76
N THR A 36 -27.61 -26.62 -43.33
CA THR A 36 -27.89 -26.31 -44.72
C THR A 36 -28.42 -24.87 -44.93
N CYS A 37 -28.09 -23.92 -44.06
CA CYS A 37 -28.45 -22.53 -44.26
C CYS A 37 -27.27 -21.62 -43.95
N GLY A 38 -27.00 -20.69 -44.85
CA GLY A 38 -25.81 -19.81 -44.87
C GLY A 38 -25.73 -18.72 -43.81
N ASN A 39 -26.20 -18.97 -42.58
CA ASN A 39 -26.03 -18.08 -41.43
C ASN A 39 -25.87 -18.90 -40.16
N CYS A 40 -24.71 -19.52 -40.00
CA CYS A 40 -24.31 -20.08 -38.71
C CYS A 40 -23.88 -18.94 -37.78
N CYS A 41 -24.74 -18.58 -36.83
CA CYS A 41 -24.35 -17.83 -35.65
C CYS A 41 -23.44 -18.72 -34.80
N CYS A 42 -22.13 -18.71 -35.05
CA CYS A 42 -21.17 -19.07 -34.04
C CYS A 42 -21.32 -18.05 -32.94
N SER A 43 -21.97 -18.43 -31.85
CA SER A 43 -21.92 -17.66 -30.60
C SER A 43 -20.49 -17.33 -30.29
N LYS A 44 -20.19 -16.05 -30.26
CA LYS A 44 -18.94 -15.53 -29.69
C LYS A 44 -18.74 -16.24 -28.35
N ALA A 45 -17.54 -16.82 -28.19
CA ALA A 45 -17.09 -17.27 -26.89
C ALA A 45 -17.41 -16.15 -25.89
N ASP A 46 -17.99 -16.52 -24.76
CA ASP A 46 -18.26 -15.62 -23.66
C ASP A 46 -16.94 -14.90 -23.34
N ALA A 47 -16.80 -13.70 -23.88
CA ALA A 47 -15.86 -12.75 -23.35
C ALA A 47 -16.31 -12.55 -21.90
N ALA A 48 -15.41 -12.79 -20.96
CA ALA A 48 -15.64 -12.48 -19.58
C ALA A 48 -16.31 -11.11 -19.54
N VAL A 49 -17.51 -11.03 -18.96
CA VAL A 49 -18.19 -9.78 -18.72
C VAL A 49 -17.27 -9.04 -17.78
N VAL A 50 -16.42 -8.14 -18.33
CA VAL A 50 -15.71 -7.16 -17.55
C VAL A 50 -16.81 -6.33 -16.93
N ASP A 51 -16.89 -6.36 -15.63
CA ASP A 51 -17.83 -5.59 -14.84
C ASP A 51 -17.60 -4.10 -15.17
N GLU A 52 -18.37 -3.56 -16.14
CA GLU A 52 -18.35 -2.15 -16.50
C GLU A 52 -18.85 -1.25 -15.35
N ASP A 53 -19.36 -1.84 -14.28
CA ASP A 53 -19.87 -1.13 -13.11
C ASP A 53 -18.79 -0.68 -12.11
N ALA A 54 -17.52 -0.99 -12.35
CA ALA A 54 -16.42 -0.55 -11.48
C ALA A 54 -15.95 0.89 -11.80
N LYS A 55 -16.85 1.82 -12.02
CA LYS A 55 -16.46 3.24 -12.11
C LYS A 55 -15.96 3.70 -10.75
N LYS A 56 -14.67 3.99 -10.67
CA LYS A 56 -14.04 4.61 -9.52
C LYS A 56 -14.24 6.12 -9.57
N ALA A 57 -14.51 6.72 -8.43
CA ALA A 57 -14.60 8.16 -8.31
C ALA A 57 -13.48 8.65 -7.38
N ILE A 58 -12.68 9.60 -7.85
CA ILE A 58 -11.81 10.38 -6.97
C ILE A 58 -12.73 11.27 -6.14
N VAL A 59 -12.62 11.17 -4.82
CA VAL A 59 -13.47 11.87 -3.88
C VAL A 59 -12.97 13.29 -3.70
N ALA A 60 -13.87 14.23 -3.49
CA ALA A 60 -13.50 15.57 -3.07
C ALA A 60 -12.76 15.51 -1.73
N ASP A 61 -11.71 16.33 -1.62
CA ASP A 61 -10.85 16.34 -0.45
C ASP A 61 -11.63 16.57 0.84
N LYS A 62 -11.40 15.73 1.82
CA LYS A 62 -11.93 15.85 3.18
C LYS A 62 -10.98 16.66 4.04
N ALA A 63 -11.54 17.35 5.03
CA ALA A 63 -10.83 17.90 6.20
C ALA A 63 -9.37 18.31 5.89
N LEU A 64 -9.16 19.20 4.91
CA LEU A 64 -7.83 19.70 4.56
C LEU A 64 -7.34 20.68 5.63
N VAL A 65 -6.05 20.60 5.92
CA VAL A 65 -5.38 21.61 6.76
C VAL A 65 -5.17 22.89 5.94
N ASP A 66 -5.23 24.02 6.62
CA ASP A 66 -4.78 25.29 6.05
C ASP A 66 -3.24 25.31 6.07
N PHE A 67 -2.65 24.86 4.98
CA PHE A 67 -1.19 24.71 4.87
C PHE A 67 -0.45 26.05 4.91
N SER A 68 -1.13 27.19 4.66
CA SER A 68 -0.54 28.52 4.79
C SER A 68 -0.09 28.88 6.20
N LYS A 69 -0.57 28.15 7.22
CA LYS A 69 -0.16 28.30 8.61
C LYS A 69 1.15 27.60 8.96
N TYR A 70 1.63 26.73 8.08
CA TYR A 70 2.88 26.03 8.28
C TYR A 70 4.04 26.88 7.75
N THR A 71 5.09 26.99 8.55
CA THR A 71 6.24 27.85 8.23
C THR A 71 7.48 27.02 7.98
N ALA A 72 8.15 27.31 6.87
CA ALA A 72 9.42 26.66 6.54
C ALA A 72 10.56 27.17 7.45
N ASP A 73 11.46 26.27 7.80
CA ASP A 73 12.72 26.58 8.45
C ASP A 73 13.72 27.27 7.50
N LYS A 74 14.93 27.57 8.00
CA LYS A 74 16.00 28.22 7.20
C LYS A 74 16.45 27.40 5.98
N ASP A 75 16.23 26.09 5.97
CA ASP A 75 16.60 25.18 4.91
C ASP A 75 15.42 24.87 3.97
N GLY A 76 14.25 25.49 4.24
CA GLY A 76 13.02 25.39 3.45
C GLY A 76 12.15 24.20 3.83
N TYR A 77 12.42 23.49 4.92
CA TYR A 77 11.60 22.40 5.40
C TYR A 77 10.48 22.87 6.33
N ILE A 78 9.32 22.28 6.17
CA ILE A 78 8.14 22.47 7.00
C ILE A 78 7.97 21.21 7.85
N THR A 79 7.88 21.38 9.17
CA THR A 79 7.59 20.28 10.10
C THR A 79 6.13 19.89 9.98
N LEU A 80 5.86 18.61 9.66
CA LEU A 80 4.51 18.05 9.55
C LEU A 80 4.06 17.34 10.83
N PHE A 81 5.01 17.00 11.72
CA PHE A 81 4.73 16.42 13.02
C PHE A 81 5.58 17.10 14.10
N ASN A 82 4.92 17.67 15.11
CA ASN A 82 5.54 18.47 16.14
C ASN A 82 6.14 17.67 17.32
N GLY A 83 5.95 16.35 17.33
CA GLY A 83 6.37 15.47 18.44
C GLY A 83 5.38 15.40 19.61
N GLU A 84 4.25 16.10 19.56
CA GLU A 84 3.31 16.23 20.68
C GLU A 84 1.90 15.71 20.38
N ASN A 85 1.41 15.92 19.14
CA ASN A 85 0.06 15.56 18.74
C ASN A 85 -0.03 15.26 17.24
N LEU A 86 -1.19 14.76 16.80
CA LEU A 86 -1.46 14.43 15.40
C LEU A 86 -2.20 15.57 14.65
N ASP A 87 -1.99 16.82 15.04
CA ASP A 87 -2.60 17.96 14.33
C ASP A 87 -2.16 17.97 12.86
N GLY A 88 -3.14 18.07 11.97
CA GLY A 88 -2.92 17.98 10.53
C GLY A 88 -2.95 16.57 9.96
N TRP A 89 -3.03 15.55 10.81
CA TRP A 89 -3.13 14.16 10.40
C TRP A 89 -4.54 13.63 10.60
N ARG A 90 -4.99 12.77 9.67
CA ARG A 90 -6.27 12.05 9.73
C ARG A 90 -6.16 10.67 9.09
N GLY A 91 -7.14 9.84 9.31
CA GLY A 91 -7.21 8.57 8.60
C GLY A 91 -7.56 8.77 7.11
N TYR A 92 -7.01 7.89 6.28
CA TYR A 92 -7.41 7.79 4.88
C TYR A 92 -8.92 7.47 4.80
N GLY A 93 -9.67 8.28 4.06
CA GLY A 93 -11.13 8.18 4.00
C GLY A 93 -11.87 8.59 5.26
N LYS A 94 -11.19 9.15 6.28
CA LYS A 94 -11.76 9.53 7.58
C LYS A 94 -11.54 11.02 7.86
N ASP A 95 -12.27 11.55 8.82
CA ASP A 95 -12.16 12.96 9.22
C ASP A 95 -11.18 13.16 10.39
N GLU A 96 -10.88 12.09 11.15
CA GLU A 96 -9.99 12.10 12.31
C GLU A 96 -8.94 10.98 12.21
N ALA A 97 -7.86 11.09 12.97
CA ALA A 97 -6.85 10.04 13.05
C ALA A 97 -7.45 8.76 13.66
N PRO A 98 -7.13 7.57 13.10
CA PRO A 98 -7.56 6.30 13.69
C PRO A 98 -7.00 6.10 15.09
N ALA A 99 -7.77 5.45 15.97
CA ALA A 99 -7.39 5.24 17.36
C ALA A 99 -6.14 4.35 17.56
N SER A 100 -5.76 3.58 16.54
CA SER A 100 -4.51 2.80 16.51
C SER A 100 -3.26 3.67 16.45
N TRP A 101 -3.38 4.92 15.98
CA TRP A 101 -2.29 5.88 15.91
C TRP A 101 -2.29 6.79 17.12
N ASN A 102 -1.15 6.91 17.76
CA ASN A 102 -0.94 7.78 18.92
C ASN A 102 0.43 8.45 18.87
N VAL A 103 0.75 9.26 19.85
CA VAL A 103 2.09 9.83 20.03
C VAL A 103 2.75 9.17 21.23
N GLU A 104 3.92 8.59 21.02
CA GLU A 104 4.73 7.94 22.04
C GLU A 104 6.18 8.40 21.93
N ASP A 105 6.74 8.90 23.02
CA ASP A 105 8.14 9.36 23.10
C ASP A 105 8.56 10.32 21.97
N GLY A 106 7.66 11.22 21.55
CA GLY A 106 7.91 12.20 20.50
C GLY A 106 7.89 11.60 19.07
N ALA A 107 7.31 10.42 18.91
CA ALA A 107 7.08 9.78 17.62
C ALA A 107 5.60 9.50 17.37
N ILE A 108 5.17 9.54 16.13
CA ILE A 108 3.90 8.95 15.68
C ILE A 108 4.07 7.45 15.82
N HIS A 109 3.22 6.79 16.58
CA HIS A 109 3.27 5.36 16.84
C HIS A 109 1.98 4.69 16.38
N LEU A 110 2.09 3.72 15.50
CA LEU A 110 1.05 2.74 15.28
C LEU A 110 1.17 1.65 16.33
N LYS A 111 0.16 1.51 17.17
CA LYS A 111 0.07 0.38 18.09
C LYS A 111 -0.45 -0.83 17.32
N GLY A 112 0.44 -1.76 17.04
CA GLY A 112 0.14 -2.96 16.29
C GLY A 112 -0.93 -3.84 16.94
N SER A 113 -1.74 -4.47 16.10
CA SER A 113 -2.77 -5.43 16.53
C SER A 113 -2.31 -6.87 16.46
N GLY A 114 -1.24 -7.11 15.68
CA GLY A 114 -0.76 -8.45 15.33
C GLY A 114 -1.72 -9.21 14.39
N THR A 115 -2.65 -8.51 13.73
CA THR A 115 -3.69 -9.16 12.89
C THR A 115 -3.59 -8.87 11.39
N GLY A 116 -2.46 -8.27 10.94
CA GLY A 116 -2.25 -7.91 9.52
C GLY A 116 -2.96 -6.63 9.10
N GLU A 117 -3.00 -6.39 7.77
CA GLU A 117 -3.42 -5.11 7.19
C GLU A 117 -4.68 -4.49 7.80
N ALA A 118 -4.54 -3.26 8.24
CA ALA A 118 -5.52 -2.15 8.42
C ALA A 118 -7.00 -2.51 8.66
N GLN A 119 -7.30 -3.69 9.15
CA GLN A 119 -8.67 -4.18 9.21
C GLN A 119 -9.27 -4.13 10.63
N MET A 120 -8.55 -3.52 11.56
CA MET A 120 -9.07 -3.36 12.92
C MET A 120 -10.23 -2.38 12.97
N GLU A 121 -11.22 -2.67 13.80
CA GLU A 121 -12.14 -1.65 14.27
C GLU A 121 -11.35 -0.52 14.94
N GLY A 122 -11.38 0.68 14.33
CA GLY A 122 -10.61 1.83 14.78
C GLY A 122 -9.21 1.99 14.16
N GLY A 123 -8.76 1.06 13.29
CA GLY A 123 -7.52 1.14 12.52
C GLY A 123 -7.65 1.88 11.18
N GLY A 124 -6.61 1.83 10.39
CA GLY A 124 -6.50 2.37 9.04
C GLY A 124 -5.28 3.28 8.85
N ASP A 125 -4.94 3.50 7.59
CA ASP A 125 -3.78 4.30 7.21
C ASP A 125 -3.92 5.77 7.67
N LEU A 126 -2.80 6.37 8.08
CA LEU A 126 -2.73 7.75 8.54
C LEU A 126 -2.18 8.64 7.44
N ILE A 127 -2.88 9.70 7.06
CA ILE A 127 -2.42 10.65 6.04
C ILE A 127 -2.27 12.06 6.61
N PHE A 128 -1.30 12.82 6.08
CA PHE A 128 -1.27 14.26 6.31
C PHE A 128 -2.32 14.92 5.42
N ALA A 129 -3.19 15.75 5.99
CA ALA A 129 -4.38 16.28 5.34
C ALA A 129 -4.10 17.43 4.35
N HIS A 130 -3.05 17.28 3.51
CA HIS A 130 -2.69 18.18 2.42
C HIS A 130 -2.06 17.39 1.28
N LYS A 131 -2.35 17.79 0.03
CA LYS A 131 -1.74 17.16 -1.15
C LYS A 131 -0.47 17.88 -1.56
N PHE A 132 0.52 17.11 -1.96
CA PHE A 132 1.81 17.59 -2.43
C PHE A 132 2.07 17.09 -3.85
N LYS A 133 2.75 17.92 -4.66
CA LYS A 133 3.11 17.60 -6.05
C LYS A 133 4.59 17.33 -6.22
N ASN A 134 5.42 18.32 -5.90
CA ASN A 134 6.87 18.24 -5.94
C ASN A 134 7.41 18.51 -4.55
N PHE A 135 8.22 17.62 -4.02
CA PHE A 135 8.69 17.74 -2.64
C PHE A 135 9.92 16.90 -2.36
N ASP A 136 10.62 17.27 -1.29
CA ASP A 136 11.50 16.39 -0.53
C ASP A 136 10.80 16.08 0.79
N PHE A 137 10.47 14.84 1.05
CA PHE A 137 9.83 14.37 2.28
C PHE A 137 10.83 13.56 3.09
N GLU A 138 11.13 14.01 4.30
CA GLU A 138 12.08 13.39 5.21
C GLU A 138 11.40 12.89 6.46
N PHE A 139 11.81 11.72 6.91
CA PHE A 139 11.33 11.10 8.14
C PHE A 139 12.36 10.12 8.70
N GLU A 140 12.19 9.76 9.96
CA GLU A 140 12.85 8.61 10.55
C GLU A 140 11.79 7.57 10.91
N TYR A 141 12.13 6.30 10.74
CA TYR A 141 11.26 5.19 11.14
C TYR A 141 12.00 4.16 11.97
N LYS A 142 11.24 3.49 12.83
CA LYS A 142 11.66 2.33 13.63
C LYS A 142 10.54 1.30 13.52
N ILE A 143 10.88 0.05 13.25
CA ILE A 143 9.92 -1.04 13.09
C ILE A 143 10.14 -2.11 14.18
N SER A 144 9.08 -2.79 14.58
CA SER A 144 9.14 -3.95 15.49
C SER A 144 9.76 -5.18 14.83
N GLU A 145 10.12 -6.19 15.63
CA GLU A 145 10.56 -7.48 15.12
C GLU A 145 9.47 -8.12 14.24
N GLY A 146 9.84 -8.53 13.04
CA GLY A 146 8.92 -9.08 12.05
C GLY A 146 7.85 -8.09 11.55
N GLY A 147 8.04 -6.78 11.80
CA GLY A 147 7.05 -5.76 11.46
C GLY A 147 7.05 -5.36 9.99
N ASN A 148 5.87 -4.91 9.53
CA ASN A 148 5.60 -4.38 8.20
C ASN A 148 4.81 -3.08 8.31
N SER A 149 5.16 -2.11 7.50
CA SER A 149 4.48 -0.84 7.27
C SER A 149 4.95 -0.26 5.93
N GLY A 150 4.47 0.92 5.57
CA GLY A 150 4.86 1.60 4.35
C GLY A 150 4.64 3.11 4.44
N VAL A 151 5.29 3.84 3.56
CA VAL A 151 5.04 5.27 3.39
C VAL A 151 4.50 5.51 1.99
N PHE A 152 3.24 5.88 1.93
CA PHE A 152 2.54 6.19 0.69
C PHE A 152 2.78 7.64 0.28
N TYR A 153 2.84 7.88 -1.03
CA TYR A 153 2.94 9.24 -1.58
C TYR A 153 2.19 9.35 -2.90
N LEU A 154 1.75 10.57 -3.21
CA LEU A 154 0.84 10.91 -4.30
C LEU A 154 -0.49 10.14 -4.25
N ALA A 155 -0.93 9.74 -3.05
CA ALA A 155 -2.16 8.99 -2.83
C ALA A 155 -3.40 9.82 -3.18
N GLN A 156 -4.42 9.15 -3.71
CA GLN A 156 -5.74 9.71 -3.96
C GLN A 156 -6.78 9.02 -3.08
N GLU A 157 -7.72 9.77 -2.54
CA GLU A 157 -8.92 9.19 -1.93
C GLU A 157 -9.88 8.78 -3.03
N VAL A 158 -10.09 7.48 -3.19
CA VAL A 158 -10.88 6.89 -4.28
C VAL A 158 -11.94 5.97 -3.70
N THR A 159 -13.17 6.08 -4.18
CA THR A 159 -14.26 5.16 -3.84
C THR A 159 -14.63 4.27 -5.03
N ASN A 160 -15.20 3.11 -4.72
CA ASN A 160 -15.91 2.30 -5.69
C ASN A 160 -17.31 2.86 -5.98
N THR A 161 -18.08 2.21 -6.84
CA THR A 161 -19.46 2.61 -7.22
C THR A 161 -20.44 2.61 -6.04
N LYS A 162 -20.11 1.93 -4.93
CA LYS A 162 -20.93 1.90 -3.72
C LYS A 162 -20.58 3.03 -2.74
N GLY A 163 -19.56 3.84 -3.04
CA GLY A 163 -19.06 4.88 -2.16
C GLY A 163 -18.12 4.37 -1.05
N GLU A 164 -17.64 3.12 -1.15
CA GLU A 164 -16.66 2.55 -0.22
C GLU A 164 -15.25 2.94 -0.67
N TYR A 165 -14.40 3.40 0.24
CA TYR A 165 -13.02 3.73 -0.06
C TYR A 165 -12.22 2.50 -0.48
N LEU A 166 -11.47 2.62 -1.57
CA LEU A 166 -10.48 1.62 -1.95
C LEU A 166 -9.27 1.74 -1.01
N PRO A 167 -8.52 0.66 -0.76
CA PRO A 167 -7.26 0.74 -0.02
C PRO A 167 -6.30 1.76 -0.64
N ILE A 168 -5.58 2.52 0.19
CA ILE A 168 -4.69 3.60 -0.24
C ILE A 168 -3.62 3.13 -1.24
N TRP A 169 -3.07 1.92 -1.05
CA TRP A 169 -2.05 1.33 -1.92
C TRP A 169 -2.51 1.10 -3.37
N GLN A 170 -3.83 1.16 -3.64
CA GLN A 170 -4.33 1.10 -5.02
C GLN A 170 -4.11 2.39 -5.81
N SER A 171 -3.86 3.51 -5.14
CA SER A 171 -3.70 4.82 -5.78
C SER A 171 -2.37 5.51 -5.50
N ALA A 172 -1.46 4.85 -4.78
CA ALA A 172 -0.21 5.43 -4.29
C ALA A 172 0.98 4.52 -4.56
N SER A 173 2.15 5.12 -4.79
CA SER A 173 3.42 4.41 -4.62
C SER A 173 3.74 4.24 -3.15
N GLU A 174 4.45 3.18 -2.85
CA GLU A 174 4.86 2.83 -1.48
C GLU A 174 6.37 2.74 -1.35
N TYR A 175 6.91 3.50 -0.40
CA TYR A 175 8.25 3.28 0.16
C TYR A 175 8.10 2.24 1.26
N GLN A 176 8.62 1.03 1.04
CA GLN A 176 8.47 -0.07 1.97
C GLN A 176 9.18 0.18 3.30
N VAL A 177 8.52 -0.13 4.41
CA VAL A 177 9.09 -0.14 5.77
C VAL A 177 8.95 -1.54 6.33
N LEU A 178 10.07 -2.27 6.46
CA LEU A 178 10.04 -3.70 6.75
C LEU A 178 11.21 -4.12 7.63
N ASP A 179 10.99 -5.06 8.54
CA ASP A 179 12.06 -5.87 9.12
C ASP A 179 12.49 -6.94 8.11
N ASN A 180 13.51 -6.63 7.32
CA ASN A 180 13.99 -7.50 6.25
C ASN A 180 14.48 -8.88 6.72
N ALA A 181 14.84 -9.00 7.99
CA ALA A 181 15.40 -10.25 8.53
C ALA A 181 14.32 -11.26 8.96
N ASN A 182 13.18 -10.75 9.46
CA ASN A 182 12.20 -11.59 10.14
C ASN A 182 10.82 -11.59 9.47
N HIS A 183 10.50 -10.61 8.62
CA HIS A 183 9.21 -10.59 7.91
C HIS A 183 9.28 -11.43 6.63
N GLU A 184 8.25 -12.25 6.38
CA GLU A 184 8.20 -13.17 5.23
C GLU A 184 8.21 -12.46 3.86
N ASP A 185 7.63 -11.26 3.78
CA ASP A 185 7.53 -10.49 2.54
C ASP A 185 8.91 -10.09 1.97
N ALA A 186 9.93 -9.97 2.83
CA ALA A 186 11.31 -9.70 2.39
C ALA A 186 11.87 -10.74 1.41
N ASN A 187 11.35 -11.96 1.47
CA ASN A 187 11.76 -13.10 0.64
C ASN A 187 10.81 -13.34 -0.54
N GLN A 188 9.77 -12.52 -0.67
CA GLN A 188 8.82 -12.56 -1.77
C GLN A 188 9.19 -11.55 -2.85
N GLY A 189 8.41 -11.55 -3.96
CA GLY A 189 8.67 -10.67 -5.10
C GLY A 189 9.91 -11.07 -5.89
N VAL A 190 10.62 -10.09 -6.46
CA VAL A 190 11.78 -10.29 -7.34
C VAL A 190 12.95 -9.44 -6.86
N ASP A 191 14.13 -10.06 -6.71
CA ASP A 191 15.40 -9.39 -6.39
C ASP A 191 15.36 -8.50 -5.12
N GLY A 192 14.45 -8.77 -4.16
CA GLY A 192 14.29 -8.00 -2.94
C GLY A 192 13.44 -6.73 -3.12
N ASN A 193 12.60 -6.64 -4.13
CA ASN A 193 11.75 -5.48 -4.41
C ASN A 193 10.59 -5.29 -3.41
N ARG A 194 10.54 -6.12 -2.34
CA ARG A 194 9.65 -5.95 -1.19
C ARG A 194 10.40 -5.70 0.12
N GLN A 195 11.71 -5.50 0.05
CA GLN A 195 12.52 -5.12 1.21
C GLN A 195 12.40 -3.62 1.50
N ALA A 196 12.83 -3.21 2.70
CA ALA A 196 12.78 -1.81 3.14
C ALA A 196 13.36 -0.84 2.10
N ALA A 197 12.77 0.35 1.97
CA ALA A 197 13.08 1.41 1.02
C ALA A 197 12.84 1.09 -0.46
N SER A 198 12.45 -0.14 -0.81
CA SER A 198 12.04 -0.48 -2.18
C SER A 198 10.81 0.33 -2.61
N LEU A 199 10.68 0.57 -3.92
CA LEU A 199 9.36 0.82 -4.49
C LEU A 199 8.64 -0.53 -4.51
N TYR A 200 7.70 -0.70 -3.59
CA TYR A 200 7.10 -1.99 -3.26
C TYR A 200 6.63 -2.76 -4.50
N ASP A 201 7.07 -4.02 -4.61
CA ASP A 201 6.79 -4.98 -5.67
C ASP A 201 7.28 -4.57 -7.09
N MET A 202 8.03 -3.46 -7.21
CA MET A 202 8.50 -2.95 -8.50
C MET A 202 10.02 -2.80 -8.58
N ILE A 203 10.64 -2.00 -7.71
CA ILE A 203 12.09 -1.71 -7.76
C ILE A 203 12.74 -2.00 -6.42
N PRO A 204 13.75 -2.88 -6.36
CA PRO A 204 14.50 -3.11 -5.13
C PRO A 204 15.37 -1.92 -4.75
N ALA A 205 15.46 -1.63 -3.45
CA ALA A 205 16.43 -0.69 -2.91
C ALA A 205 17.85 -1.25 -3.00
N LYS A 206 18.77 -0.52 -3.63
CA LYS A 206 20.20 -0.91 -3.78
C LYS A 206 21.10 0.31 -3.61
N PRO A 207 22.04 0.29 -2.61
CA PRO A 207 22.27 -0.82 -1.69
C PRO A 207 21.13 -0.99 -0.69
N GLN A 208 20.92 -2.23 -0.21
CA GLN A 208 20.04 -2.47 0.93
C GLN A 208 20.82 -2.21 2.21
N ASN A 209 20.49 -1.10 2.89
CA ASN A 209 21.21 -0.64 4.08
C ASN A 209 20.28 -0.37 5.28
N ALA A 210 19.09 -1.01 5.31
CA ALA A 210 18.20 -0.94 6.45
C ALA A 210 18.88 -1.46 7.71
N LYS A 211 18.73 -0.73 8.80
CA LYS A 211 19.15 -1.18 10.12
C LYS A 211 18.14 -2.20 10.66
N PRO A 212 18.55 -3.09 11.58
CA PRO A 212 17.67 -4.05 12.20
C PRO A 212 16.44 -3.43 12.88
N PHE A 213 15.43 -4.24 13.15
CA PHE A 213 14.28 -3.83 13.96
C PHE A 213 14.73 -3.21 15.30
N GLY A 214 13.93 -2.30 15.83
CA GLY A 214 14.23 -1.55 17.04
C GLY A 214 15.22 -0.40 16.87
N GLU A 215 15.88 -0.28 15.71
CA GLU A 215 16.78 0.82 15.39
C GLU A 215 16.11 1.87 14.50
N TRP A 216 16.50 3.14 14.68
CA TRP A 216 16.02 4.23 13.85
C TRP A 216 16.74 4.28 12.50
N ASN A 217 15.98 4.22 11.42
CA ASN A 217 16.42 4.46 10.06
C ASN A 217 16.05 5.89 9.64
N THR A 218 16.92 6.57 8.90
CA THR A 218 16.59 7.83 8.23
C THR A 218 16.13 7.55 6.81
N ALA A 219 15.09 8.22 6.36
CA ALA A 219 14.52 8.05 5.03
C ALA A 219 14.19 9.39 4.38
N LYS A 220 14.28 9.43 3.07
CA LYS A 220 13.82 10.56 2.27
C LYS A 220 13.19 10.06 0.96
N ILE A 221 12.09 10.68 0.58
CA ILE A 221 11.45 10.52 -0.72
C ILE A 221 11.51 11.88 -1.41
N THR A 222 12.12 11.95 -2.59
CA THR A 222 12.07 13.13 -3.45
C THR A 222 11.14 12.86 -4.61
N VAL A 223 10.18 13.75 -4.85
CA VAL A 223 9.34 13.77 -6.05
C VAL A 223 9.53 15.12 -6.73
N PHE A 224 9.99 15.11 -7.97
CA PHE A 224 10.17 16.34 -8.73
C PHE A 224 9.89 16.14 -10.22
N LYS A 225 8.79 16.72 -10.70
CA LYS A 225 8.38 16.68 -12.12
C LYS A 225 8.33 15.25 -12.70
N GLY A 226 7.82 14.32 -11.89
CA GLY A 226 7.69 12.90 -12.25
C GLY A 226 8.91 12.03 -11.96
N SER A 227 10.07 12.60 -11.70
CA SER A 227 11.20 11.85 -11.20
C SER A 227 11.06 11.60 -9.71
N VAL A 228 11.37 10.40 -9.27
CA VAL A 228 11.26 9.97 -7.87
C VAL A 228 12.56 9.30 -7.45
N TRP A 229 13.04 9.65 -6.26
CA TRP A 229 14.21 9.03 -5.62
C TRP A 229 13.83 8.58 -4.21
N HIS A 230 14.26 7.38 -3.83
CA HIS A 230 14.26 6.95 -2.44
C HIS A 230 15.67 7.00 -1.87
N TYR A 231 15.77 7.47 -0.64
CA TYR A 231 17.00 7.49 0.14
C TYR A 231 16.77 6.73 1.46
N GLN A 232 17.78 5.97 1.89
CA GLN A 232 17.78 5.29 3.15
C GLN A 232 19.15 5.41 3.82
N ASN A 233 19.18 5.82 5.07
CA ASN A 233 20.39 5.98 5.87
C ASN A 233 21.48 6.84 5.17
N GLY A 234 21.05 7.91 4.47
CA GLY A 234 21.92 8.87 3.81
C GLY A 234 22.33 8.49 2.40
N GLU A 235 21.97 7.31 1.91
CA GLU A 235 22.28 6.86 0.54
C GLU A 235 21.03 6.87 -0.35
N GLU A 236 21.20 7.26 -1.62
CA GLU A 236 20.20 7.04 -2.66
C GLU A 236 20.16 5.55 -2.98
N VAL A 237 18.97 4.95 -2.91
CA VAL A 237 18.81 3.50 -3.06
C VAL A 237 18.01 3.11 -4.30
N LEU A 238 17.25 4.03 -4.88
CA LEU A 238 16.59 3.85 -6.18
C LEU A 238 16.16 5.19 -6.78
N GLU A 239 15.99 5.19 -8.11
CA GLU A 239 15.41 6.26 -8.90
C GLU A 239 14.45 5.67 -9.95
N TYR A 240 13.36 6.39 -10.24
CA TYR A 240 12.46 6.07 -11.33
C TYR A 240 11.68 7.29 -11.82
N HIS A 241 10.95 7.12 -12.95
CA HIS A 241 10.18 8.20 -13.57
C HIS A 241 8.74 7.78 -13.79
N LEU A 242 7.84 8.48 -13.11
CA LEU A 242 6.39 8.32 -13.25
C LEU A 242 5.90 8.72 -14.64
N TRP A 243 4.75 8.22 -15.04
CA TRP A 243 4.00 8.58 -16.26
C TRP A 243 4.79 8.39 -17.57
N THR A 244 5.78 7.50 -17.57
CA THR A 244 6.60 7.16 -18.72
C THR A 244 6.26 5.75 -19.24
N PRO A 245 6.65 5.39 -20.48
CA PRO A 245 6.54 4.02 -20.95
C PRO A 245 7.23 3.01 -20.05
N LYS A 246 8.33 3.40 -19.38
CA LYS A 246 9.04 2.53 -18.43
C LYS A 246 8.24 2.33 -17.15
N TRP A 247 7.55 3.35 -16.67
CA TRP A 247 6.61 3.25 -15.55
C TRP A 247 5.50 2.23 -15.85
N LYS A 248 4.90 2.34 -17.04
CA LYS A 248 3.90 1.36 -17.50
C LYS A 248 4.47 -0.05 -17.54
N GLU A 249 5.66 -0.24 -18.10
CA GLU A 249 6.32 -1.55 -18.15
C GLU A 249 6.53 -2.14 -16.74
N MET A 250 6.91 -1.33 -15.76
CA MET A 250 7.05 -1.79 -14.37
C MET A 250 5.71 -2.23 -13.77
N LEU A 251 4.64 -1.48 -14.00
CA LEU A 251 3.29 -1.86 -13.57
C LEU A 251 2.84 -3.16 -14.24
N ASP A 252 3.08 -3.31 -15.54
CA ASP A 252 2.74 -4.53 -16.29
C ASP A 252 3.44 -5.80 -15.74
N ASN A 253 4.58 -5.62 -15.07
CA ASN A 253 5.36 -6.72 -14.48
C ASN A 253 5.20 -6.88 -12.96
N SER A 254 4.37 -6.05 -12.31
CA SER A 254 4.10 -6.10 -10.87
C SER A 254 2.81 -6.87 -10.55
N LYS A 255 2.53 -7.05 -9.25
CA LYS A 255 1.23 -7.58 -8.80
C LYS A 255 0.05 -6.69 -9.17
N PHE A 256 0.30 -5.42 -9.50
CA PHE A 256 -0.70 -4.42 -9.88
C PHE A 256 -1.03 -4.41 -11.38
N ARG A 257 -0.50 -5.34 -12.17
CA ARG A 257 -0.78 -5.42 -13.61
C ARG A 257 -2.28 -5.53 -13.89
N ALA A 258 -2.71 -5.05 -15.06
CA ALA A 258 -4.13 -4.95 -15.44
C ALA A 258 -4.91 -6.28 -15.41
N ASP A 259 -4.24 -7.41 -15.66
CA ASP A 259 -4.78 -8.78 -15.61
C ASP A 259 -4.40 -9.54 -14.33
N GLY A 260 -3.88 -8.84 -13.32
CA GLY A 260 -3.42 -9.38 -12.04
C GLY A 260 -4.52 -9.52 -10.99
N GLU A 261 -4.08 -9.72 -9.76
CA GLU A 261 -4.96 -9.85 -8.60
C GLU A 261 -5.70 -8.54 -8.26
N PHE A 262 -5.07 -7.40 -8.58
CA PHE A 262 -5.57 -6.06 -8.24
C PHE A 262 -5.78 -5.17 -9.47
N PRO A 263 -6.62 -5.56 -10.45
CA PRO A 263 -6.80 -4.79 -11.69
C PRO A 263 -7.32 -3.38 -11.43
N ALA A 264 -8.01 -3.20 -10.30
CA ALA A 264 -8.49 -1.90 -9.88
C ALA A 264 -7.38 -0.88 -9.60
N ALA A 265 -6.20 -1.31 -9.21
CA ALA A 265 -5.06 -0.44 -8.93
C ALA A 265 -4.34 0.04 -10.21
N TYR A 266 -4.39 -0.72 -11.28
CA TYR A 266 -3.59 -0.46 -12.48
C TYR A 266 -3.77 0.95 -13.04
N ASP A 267 -5.02 1.35 -13.34
CA ASP A 267 -5.30 2.67 -13.94
C ASP A 267 -4.99 3.82 -12.98
N LEU A 268 -5.22 3.60 -11.67
CA LEU A 268 -4.92 4.60 -10.64
C LEU A 268 -3.42 4.83 -10.52
N LEU A 269 -2.63 3.76 -10.47
CA LEU A 269 -1.17 3.83 -10.41
C LEU A 269 -0.55 4.33 -11.73
N LEU A 270 -1.15 3.98 -12.88
CA LEU A 270 -0.71 4.50 -14.16
C LEU A 270 -0.83 6.04 -14.22
N ASN A 271 -1.90 6.59 -13.61
CA ASN A 271 -2.19 8.01 -13.52
C ASN A 271 -2.03 8.55 -12.09
N MET A 272 -1.02 8.07 -11.37
CA MET A 272 -0.80 8.40 -9.98
C MET A 272 -0.77 9.91 -9.72
N GLY A 273 -1.43 10.36 -8.66
CA GLY A 273 -1.63 11.77 -8.37
C GLY A 273 -2.74 12.45 -9.20
N GLY A 274 -3.44 11.70 -10.07
CA GLY A 274 -4.54 12.21 -10.89
C GLY A 274 -4.12 13.30 -11.87
N GLU A 275 -5.06 14.12 -12.34
CA GLU A 275 -4.84 15.17 -13.34
C GLU A 275 -3.80 16.22 -12.92
N ASN A 276 -3.73 16.53 -11.63
CA ASN A 276 -2.81 17.53 -11.09
C ASN A 276 -1.43 16.96 -10.75
N HIS A 277 -1.25 15.63 -10.78
CA HIS A 277 -0.04 14.96 -10.33
C HIS A 277 0.34 15.34 -8.89
N GLU A 278 -0.66 15.39 -8.00
CA GLU A 278 -0.52 15.71 -6.58
C GLU A 278 -1.29 14.71 -5.73
N GLY A 279 -0.85 14.48 -4.51
CA GLY A 279 -1.55 13.54 -3.64
C GLY A 279 -1.09 13.61 -2.19
N TYR A 280 -1.78 12.84 -1.36
CA TYR A 280 -1.47 12.73 0.05
C TYR A 280 -0.19 11.93 0.28
N ILE A 281 0.46 12.24 1.41
CA ILE A 281 1.51 11.42 2.01
C ILE A 281 0.88 10.72 3.21
N GLY A 282 1.18 9.43 3.40
CA GLY A 282 0.60 8.66 4.50
C GLY A 282 1.48 7.54 5.00
N PHE A 283 1.15 7.03 6.18
CA PHE A 283 1.77 5.89 6.83
C PHE A 283 0.80 4.72 6.86
N GLN A 284 1.29 3.53 6.49
CA GLN A 284 0.49 2.32 6.41
C GLN A 284 0.23 1.72 7.79
N ASP A 285 -1.02 1.36 8.05
CA ASP A 285 -1.41 0.45 9.13
C ASP A 285 -1.43 -0.99 8.59
N HIS A 286 -0.31 -1.70 8.77
CA HIS A 286 -0.21 -3.13 8.44
C HIS A 286 -0.44 -4.05 9.64
N GLY A 287 -0.78 -3.47 10.80
CA GLY A 287 -1.08 -4.21 12.02
C GLY A 287 0.13 -4.48 12.92
N ASP A 288 1.30 -3.96 12.59
CA ASP A 288 2.53 -4.11 13.36
C ASP A 288 2.96 -2.78 14.00
N ASP A 289 3.68 -2.86 15.13
CA ASP A 289 4.20 -1.65 15.77
C ASP A 289 5.26 -0.98 14.89
N VAL A 290 5.04 0.30 14.59
CA VAL A 290 5.96 1.17 13.87
C VAL A 290 5.93 2.58 14.44
N TRP A 291 7.09 3.22 14.45
CA TRP A 291 7.26 4.59 14.94
C TRP A 291 7.85 5.48 13.85
N TYR A 292 7.29 6.69 13.69
CA TYR A 292 7.79 7.72 12.78
C TYR A 292 8.07 9.01 13.55
N ARG A 293 9.20 9.66 13.29
CA ARG A 293 9.55 10.95 13.87
C ARG A 293 10.34 11.82 12.90
N ASN A 294 10.63 13.06 13.28
CA ASN A 294 11.36 14.03 12.46
C ASN A 294 10.71 14.18 11.06
N VAL A 295 9.36 14.12 11.03
CA VAL A 295 8.57 14.14 9.82
C VAL A 295 8.47 15.56 9.29
N ARG A 296 9.09 15.83 8.14
CA ARG A 296 9.14 17.16 7.55
C ARG A 296 9.16 17.12 6.03
N ILE A 297 8.73 18.20 5.40
CA ILE A 297 8.63 18.30 3.96
C ILE A 297 9.20 19.63 3.46
N LYS A 298 9.85 19.59 2.31
CA LYS A 298 10.22 20.79 1.54
C LYS A 298 9.48 20.76 0.21
N VAL A 299 8.58 21.72 0.04
CA VAL A 299 7.86 21.88 -1.24
C VAL A 299 8.82 22.45 -2.27
N ARG A 300 8.77 21.93 -3.48
CA ARG A 300 9.61 22.31 -4.62
C ARG A 300 8.75 22.90 -5.74
N ASP A 301 9.24 23.91 -6.41
CA ASP A 301 8.58 24.61 -7.53
C ASP A 301 8.80 23.89 -8.89
#